data_ab24732cc56e8de3341acc8a319c0615
#
_entry.id   ab24732cc56e8de3341acc8a319c0615
#
_cell.length_a   1.000
_cell.length_b   1.000
_cell.length_c   1.000
_cell.angle_alpha   90.00
_cell.angle_beta   90.00
_cell.angle_gamma   90.00
#
_symmetry.space_group_name_H-M   'P 1'
#
loop_
_entity.id
_entity.type
_entity.pdbx_description
1 polymer ?
#
loop_
_entity_poly.entity_id
_entity_poly.type
_entity_poly.pdbx_seq_one_letter_code
_entity_poly.pdbx_strand_id
1 'polypeptide(L)'
;EFKKLNFKFPVIVSPKSQVSKKSIILDGTIVHHFAVINFDAKIGYNNIINTSAIIEHGVKIGNNCHISTRAVINGDVEIKDNTFIGSGAVIREGIKVGKNCFIGMGQIVTSNLKDNSFLK
;
A
#
# COMPACT_ATOMS: atom_id res chain seq x y z
N GLU A 1 11.29 -18.05 7.89
CA GLU A 1 11.70 -19.41 7.55
C GLU A 1 12.20 -19.51 6.11
N PHE A 2 11.40 -19.07 5.14
CA PHE A 2 11.82 -19.15 3.74
C PHE A 2 13.05 -18.31 3.44
N LYS A 3 13.25 -17.19 4.13
CA LYS A 3 14.47 -16.39 3.99
C LYS A 3 15.72 -17.16 4.39
N LYS A 4 15.63 -17.99 5.43
CA LYS A 4 16.76 -18.82 5.88
C LYS A 4 17.15 -19.88 4.85
N LEU A 5 16.22 -20.26 4.00
CA LEU A 5 16.45 -21.22 2.93
C LEU A 5 16.88 -20.55 1.62
N ASN A 6 17.17 -19.24 1.66
CA ASN A 6 17.56 -18.44 0.50
C ASN A 6 16.50 -18.36 -0.61
N PHE A 7 15.25 -18.57 -0.28
CA PHE A 7 14.18 -18.33 -1.21
C PHE A 7 13.92 -16.83 -1.35
N LYS A 8 13.72 -16.39 -2.58
CA LYS A 8 13.30 -15.03 -2.88
C LYS A 8 11.88 -15.04 -3.38
N PHE A 9 11.06 -14.16 -2.84
CA PHE A 9 9.69 -13.97 -3.32
C PHE A 9 9.71 -12.86 -4.36
N PRO A 10 9.30 -13.14 -5.60
CA PRO A 10 9.32 -12.12 -6.63
C PRO A 10 8.27 -11.03 -6.35
N VAL A 11 8.44 -9.90 -7.01
CA VAL A 11 7.37 -8.92 -7.16
C VAL A 11 6.47 -9.43 -8.26
N ILE A 12 5.19 -9.57 -7.99
CA ILE A 12 4.21 -10.01 -8.98
C ILE A 12 3.35 -8.82 -9.36
N VAL A 13 3.43 -8.42 -10.62
CA VAL A 13 2.73 -7.23 -11.12
C VAL A 13 1.82 -7.65 -12.26
N SER A 14 0.53 -7.40 -12.11
CA SER A 14 -0.42 -7.68 -13.19
C SER A 14 -0.06 -6.85 -14.43
N PRO A 15 -0.05 -7.48 -15.63
CA PRO A 15 0.16 -6.73 -16.86
C PRO A 15 -0.95 -5.70 -17.14
N LYS A 16 -2.06 -5.79 -16.44
CA LYS A 16 -3.15 -4.82 -16.55
C LYS A 16 -3.08 -3.69 -15.52
N SER A 17 -2.00 -3.61 -14.75
CA SER A 17 -1.77 -2.50 -13.86
C SER A 17 -0.94 -1.42 -14.54
N GLN A 18 -0.98 -0.22 -14.00
CA GLN A 18 -0.16 0.91 -14.45
C GLN A 18 0.85 1.23 -13.38
N VAL A 19 2.10 0.80 -13.57
CA VAL A 19 3.16 0.99 -12.58
C VAL A 19 4.24 1.86 -13.17
N SER A 20 4.52 3.00 -12.53
CA SER A 20 5.57 3.91 -12.96
C SER A 20 6.94 3.23 -12.88
N LYS A 21 7.75 3.40 -13.91
CA LYS A 21 9.14 2.92 -13.90
C LYS A 21 9.99 3.62 -12.85
N LYS A 22 9.54 4.77 -12.34
CA LYS A 22 10.21 5.52 -11.29
C LYS A 22 9.66 5.20 -9.90
N SER A 23 8.91 4.12 -9.75
CA SER A 23 8.51 3.61 -8.45
C SER A 23 9.44 2.48 -8.03
N ILE A 24 9.48 2.20 -6.72
CA ILE A 24 10.24 1.09 -6.16
C ILE A 24 9.26 0.16 -5.47
N ILE A 25 9.31 -1.12 -5.83
CA ILE A 25 8.47 -2.15 -5.22
C ILE A 25 9.38 -3.29 -4.80
N LEU A 26 9.36 -3.64 -3.53
CA LEU A 26 10.27 -4.67 -2.99
C LEU A 26 9.64 -6.05 -3.01
N ASP A 27 10.47 -7.05 -2.80
CA ASP A 27 10.15 -8.48 -2.98
C ASP A 27 8.89 -8.90 -2.21
N GLY A 28 8.17 -9.85 -2.76
CA GLY A 28 6.97 -10.43 -2.16
C GLY A 28 5.71 -9.59 -2.29
N THR A 29 5.82 -8.39 -2.84
CA THR A 29 4.65 -7.53 -3.07
C THR A 29 3.91 -7.97 -4.32
N ILE A 30 2.60 -7.97 -4.23
CA ILE A 30 1.71 -8.34 -5.33
C ILE A 30 0.88 -7.12 -5.71
N VAL A 31 0.90 -6.79 -7.00
CA VAL A 31 0.10 -5.70 -7.57
C VAL A 31 -0.95 -6.29 -8.49
N HIS A 32 -2.19 -6.11 -8.14
CA HIS A 32 -3.32 -6.71 -8.86
C HIS A 32 -3.77 -5.89 -10.07
N HIS A 33 -4.77 -6.42 -10.77
CA HIS A 33 -5.29 -5.81 -12.00
C HIS A 33 -5.76 -4.39 -11.76
N PHE A 34 -5.48 -3.51 -12.72
CA PHE A 34 -5.95 -2.13 -12.76
C PHE A 34 -5.48 -1.25 -11.60
N ALA A 35 -4.57 -1.73 -10.77
CA ALA A 35 -3.93 -0.87 -9.79
C ALA A 35 -3.06 0.17 -10.48
N VAL A 36 -2.95 1.35 -9.88
CA VAL A 36 -2.10 2.42 -10.40
C VAL A 36 -1.07 2.77 -9.32
N ILE A 37 0.20 2.75 -9.69
CA ILE A 37 1.30 3.16 -8.81
C ILE A 37 2.09 4.24 -9.53
N ASN A 38 2.05 5.44 -8.98
CA ASN A 38 2.64 6.62 -9.59
C ASN A 38 4.12 6.80 -9.24
N PHE A 39 4.76 7.79 -9.88
CA PHE A 39 6.20 8.01 -9.74
C PHE A 39 6.59 8.31 -8.29
N ASP A 40 7.82 7.98 -7.94
CA ASP A 40 8.40 8.14 -6.60
C ASP A 40 7.65 7.39 -5.49
N ALA A 41 6.68 6.56 -5.80
CA ALA A 41 6.10 5.68 -4.81
C ALA A 41 7.15 4.64 -4.38
N LYS A 42 7.21 4.37 -3.08
CA LYS A 42 8.13 3.37 -2.50
C LYS A 42 7.32 2.39 -1.68
N ILE A 43 7.26 1.16 -2.15
CA ILE A 43 6.46 0.11 -1.54
C ILE A 43 7.40 -0.98 -1.04
N GLY A 44 7.31 -1.31 0.22
CA GLY A 44 8.20 -2.27 0.87
C GLY A 44 7.91 -3.71 0.50
N TYR A 45 8.25 -4.62 1.41
CA TYR A 45 8.15 -6.07 1.21
C TYR A 45 6.77 -6.61 1.54
N ASN A 46 6.35 -7.64 0.83
CA ASN A 46 5.20 -8.49 1.19
C ASN A 46 3.88 -7.71 1.33
N ASN A 47 3.68 -6.73 0.47
CA ASN A 47 2.44 -5.96 0.44
C ASN A 47 1.46 -6.54 -0.58
N ILE A 48 0.19 -6.24 -0.38
CA ILE A 48 -0.84 -6.50 -1.39
C ILE A 48 -1.40 -5.15 -1.80
N ILE A 49 -1.25 -4.82 -3.09
CA ILE A 49 -1.89 -3.67 -3.70
C ILE A 49 -3.01 -4.23 -4.56
N ASN A 50 -4.21 -4.19 -4.03
CA ASN A 50 -5.32 -4.96 -4.59
C ASN A 50 -5.94 -4.27 -5.80
N THR A 51 -6.95 -4.92 -6.35
CA THR A 51 -7.59 -4.54 -7.62
C THR A 51 -8.02 -3.07 -7.63
N SER A 52 -7.61 -2.34 -8.65
CA SER A 52 -7.97 -0.93 -8.86
C SER A 52 -7.58 0.03 -7.73
N ALA A 53 -6.71 -0.38 -6.81
CA ALA A 53 -6.19 0.54 -5.82
C ALA A 53 -5.29 1.58 -6.48
N ILE A 54 -5.28 2.78 -5.95
CA ILE A 54 -4.50 3.90 -6.50
C ILE A 54 -3.47 4.34 -5.46
N ILE A 55 -2.21 4.24 -5.82
CA ILE A 55 -1.09 4.72 -5.02
C ILE A 55 -0.49 5.91 -5.75
N GLU A 56 -0.71 7.10 -5.22
CA GLU A 56 -0.27 8.31 -5.85
C GLU A 56 1.22 8.59 -5.65
N HIS A 57 1.71 9.68 -6.28
CA HIS A 57 3.14 10.01 -6.27
C HIS A 57 3.69 10.19 -4.85
N GLY A 58 4.92 9.79 -4.65
CA GLY A 58 5.64 10.02 -3.39
C GLY A 58 5.13 9.23 -2.19
N VAL A 59 4.15 8.35 -2.38
CA VAL A 59 3.61 7.53 -1.29
C VAL A 59 4.69 6.55 -0.81
N LYS A 60 4.75 6.37 0.52
CA LYS A 60 5.64 5.37 1.13
C LYS A 60 4.80 4.36 1.88
N ILE A 61 4.92 3.11 1.50
CA ILE A 61 4.24 1.99 2.17
C ILE A 61 5.31 1.07 2.73
N GLY A 62 5.20 0.74 4.00
CA GLY A 62 6.12 -0.17 4.68
C GLY A 62 5.94 -1.61 4.22
N ASN A 63 6.02 -2.54 5.17
CA ASN A 63 5.97 -3.97 4.88
C ASN A 63 4.68 -4.59 5.39
N ASN A 64 4.24 -5.67 4.75
CA ASN A 64 3.11 -6.47 5.19
C ASN A 64 1.80 -5.68 5.30
N CYS A 65 1.61 -4.71 4.42
CA CYS A 65 0.39 -3.93 4.34
C CYS A 65 -0.55 -4.51 3.28
N HIS A 66 -1.82 -4.27 3.48
CA HIS A 66 -2.83 -4.63 2.48
C HIS A 66 -3.60 -3.36 2.12
N ILE A 67 -3.43 -2.92 0.89
CA ILE A 67 -4.19 -1.81 0.32
C ILE A 67 -5.30 -2.44 -0.50
N SER A 68 -6.51 -2.39 0.00
CA SER A 68 -7.60 -3.18 -0.54
C SER A 68 -8.20 -2.57 -1.80
N THR A 69 -9.18 -3.27 -2.35
CA THR A 69 -9.79 -2.94 -3.64
C THR A 69 -10.29 -1.49 -3.70
N ARG A 70 -9.85 -0.77 -4.72
CA ARG A 70 -10.30 0.61 -4.99
C ARG A 70 -9.99 1.60 -3.87
N ALA A 71 -9.07 1.29 -2.97
CA ALA A 71 -8.59 2.27 -2.00
C ALA A 71 -7.75 3.32 -2.72
N VAL A 72 -7.78 4.55 -2.24
CA VAL A 72 -7.04 5.67 -2.83
C VAL A 72 -6.08 6.23 -1.79
N ILE A 73 -4.79 6.09 -2.07
CA ILE A 73 -3.73 6.62 -1.22
C ILE A 73 -3.16 7.83 -1.93
N ASN A 74 -3.50 9.01 -1.46
CA ASN A 74 -3.11 10.24 -2.13
C ASN A 74 -1.65 10.61 -1.91
N GLY A 75 -1.18 11.63 -2.61
CA GLY A 75 0.24 11.96 -2.70
C GLY A 75 0.94 12.14 -1.36
N ASP A 76 2.17 11.64 -1.27
CA ASP A 76 3.07 11.80 -0.12
C ASP A 76 2.55 11.21 1.19
N VAL A 77 1.55 10.35 1.14
CA VAL A 77 1.09 9.60 2.30
C VAL A 77 2.15 8.60 2.72
N GLU A 78 2.33 8.41 4.02
CA GLU A 78 3.13 7.33 4.58
C GLU A 78 2.23 6.35 5.30
N ILE A 79 2.40 5.06 5.00
CA ILE A 79 1.72 3.96 5.68
C ILE A 79 2.78 3.03 6.24
N LYS A 80 2.79 2.86 7.56
CA LYS A 80 3.79 2.02 8.20
C LYS A 80 3.34 0.56 8.22
N ASP A 81 4.21 -0.30 8.73
CA ASP A 81 4.09 -1.75 8.62
C ASP A 81 2.79 -2.32 9.18
N ASN A 82 2.36 -3.43 8.64
CA ASN A 82 1.26 -4.26 9.13
C ASN A 82 -0.08 -3.52 9.19
N THR A 83 -0.30 -2.59 8.29
CA THR A 83 -1.54 -1.79 8.24
C THR A 83 -2.46 -2.29 7.14
N PHE A 84 -3.74 -2.34 7.45
CA PHE A 84 -4.80 -2.69 6.49
C PHE A 84 -5.60 -1.45 6.13
N ILE A 85 -5.72 -1.19 4.84
CA ILE A 85 -6.54 -0.12 4.28
C ILE A 85 -7.71 -0.76 3.55
N GLY A 86 -8.91 -0.58 4.05
CA GLY A 86 -10.11 -1.23 3.52
C GLY A 86 -10.54 -0.75 2.14
N SER A 87 -11.39 -1.54 1.51
CA SER A 87 -11.89 -1.25 0.16
C SER A 87 -12.55 0.12 0.09
N GLY A 88 -12.21 0.88 -0.93
CA GLY A 88 -12.79 2.20 -1.14
C GLY A 88 -12.39 3.26 -0.13
N ALA A 89 -11.51 2.97 0.81
CA ALA A 89 -11.03 3.98 1.74
C ALA A 89 -10.18 5.02 1.00
N VAL A 90 -10.21 6.24 1.48
CA VAL A 90 -9.46 7.36 0.88
C VAL A 90 -8.60 8.01 1.94
N ILE A 91 -7.29 8.06 1.70
CA ILE A 91 -6.34 8.70 2.60
C ILE A 91 -5.91 10.03 1.95
N ARG A 92 -6.13 11.13 2.66
CA ARG A 92 -5.79 12.45 2.16
C ARG A 92 -4.28 12.62 2.00
N GLU A 93 -3.86 13.45 1.06
CA GLU A 93 -2.44 13.72 0.81
C GLU A 93 -1.69 14.13 2.07
N GLY A 94 -0.45 13.69 2.19
CA GLY A 94 0.44 14.06 3.27
C GLY A 94 0.17 13.40 4.62
N ILE A 95 -0.88 12.58 4.72
CA ILE A 95 -1.24 11.90 5.97
C ILE A 95 -0.21 10.82 6.31
N LYS A 96 0.06 10.66 7.60
CA LYS A 96 0.89 9.56 8.12
C LYS A 96 0.00 8.59 8.89
N VAL A 97 0.02 7.35 8.46
CA VAL A 97 -0.71 6.25 9.11
C VAL A 97 0.32 5.35 9.80
N GLY A 98 0.12 5.11 11.07
CA GLY A 98 1.05 4.34 11.90
C GLY A 98 1.07 2.85 11.58
N LYS A 99 1.78 2.09 12.41
CA LYS A 99 1.87 0.63 12.32
C LYS A 99 0.62 -0.02 12.88
N ASN A 100 0.32 -1.21 12.37
CA ASN A 100 -0.74 -2.05 12.90
C ASN A 100 -2.11 -1.34 12.94
N CYS A 101 -2.35 -0.48 11.97
CA CYS A 101 -3.64 0.22 11.86
C CYS A 101 -4.63 -0.61 11.05
N PHE A 102 -5.89 -0.47 11.38
CA PHE A 102 -6.99 -1.03 10.61
C PHE A 102 -7.90 0.12 10.19
N ILE A 103 -7.99 0.35 8.90
CA ILE A 103 -8.89 1.36 8.34
C ILE A 103 -9.96 0.62 7.57
N GLY A 104 -11.19 0.68 8.05
CA GLY A 104 -12.30 -0.04 7.46
C GLY A 104 -12.68 0.49 6.08
N MET A 105 -13.46 -0.31 5.37
CA MET A 105 -13.91 0.06 4.02
C MET A 105 -14.65 1.39 4.03
N GLY A 106 -14.43 2.18 2.98
CA GLY A 106 -15.14 3.43 2.77
C GLY A 106 -14.75 4.57 3.71
N GLN A 107 -13.79 4.37 4.60
CA GLN A 107 -13.35 5.43 5.51
C GLN A 107 -12.64 6.53 4.75
N ILE A 108 -12.84 7.77 5.19
CA ILE A 108 -12.11 8.92 4.68
C ILE A 108 -11.21 9.44 5.79
N VAL A 109 -9.88 9.34 5.58
CA VAL A 109 -8.89 9.68 6.58
C VAL A 109 -8.30 11.03 6.24
N THR A 110 -8.51 12.01 7.12
CA THR A 110 -8.10 13.40 6.90
C THR A 110 -7.08 13.90 7.93
N SER A 111 -6.71 13.06 8.88
CA SER A 111 -5.69 13.41 9.89
C SER A 111 -4.80 12.21 10.17
N ASN A 112 -3.60 12.49 10.68
CA ASN A 112 -2.64 11.45 11.00
C ASN A 112 -3.20 10.44 12.01
N LEU A 113 -2.82 9.19 11.83
CA LEU A 113 -3.22 8.10 12.72
C LEU A 113 -1.98 7.52 13.38
N LYS A 114 -2.01 7.44 14.69
CA LYS A 114 -0.93 6.80 15.44
C LYS A 114 -1.03 5.29 15.38
N ASP A 115 0.03 4.61 15.81
CA ASP A 115 0.09 3.15 15.79
C ASP A 115 -1.13 2.54 16.47
N ASN A 116 -1.57 1.40 15.95
CA ASN A 116 -2.68 0.61 16.46
C ASN A 116 -4.04 1.32 16.38
N SER A 117 -4.19 2.31 15.52
CA SER A 117 -5.48 2.95 15.29
C SER A 117 -6.45 2.00 14.60
N PHE A 118 -7.70 2.09 14.98
CA PHE A 118 -8.76 1.23 14.45
C PHE A 118 -9.94 2.11 14.04
N LEU A 119 -10.14 2.27 12.74
CA LEU A 119 -11.28 3.01 12.17
C LEU A 119 -12.19 2.01 11.47
N LYS A 120 -13.40 1.95 11.95
CA LYS A 120 -14.33 0.95 11.46
C LYS A 120 -15.55 1.56 10.79
#